data_34eebfe043a688bd9f968e28628ee724
#
_entry.id   34eebfe043a688bd9f968e28628ee724
#
_cell.length_a   1.000
_cell.length_b   1.000
_cell.length_c   1.000
_cell.angle_alpha   90.00
_cell.angle_beta   90.00
_cell.angle_gamma   90.00
#
_symmetry.space_group_name_H-M   'P 1'
#
loop_
_entity.id
_entity.type
_entity.pdbx_description
1 polymer ?
#
loop_
_entity_poly.entity_id
_entity_poly.type
_entity_poly.pdbx_seq_one_letter_code
_entity_poly.pdbx_strand_id
1 'polypeptide(L)'
;MPKYDLFKPLDFLTCVKSIHVAYHPGRARSEVCRQLIHYMKSEPVKKKFPTLQSSFQLLGYNSPSIIKIELVNGKKHEFEAEHFSLREMQMRFDKDQYEAYLELMKTQSIEAKPGEDDL
;
A
#
# COMPACT_ATOMS: atom_id res chain seq x y z
N MET A 1 -7.50 1.90 24.31
CA MET A 1 -8.43 1.95 23.22
C MET A 1 -7.81 2.58 21.99
N PRO A 2 -7.85 1.92 20.85
CA PRO A 2 -7.28 2.52 19.67
C PRO A 2 -8.07 3.75 19.25
N LYS A 3 -7.34 4.75 18.82
CA LYS A 3 -7.94 5.96 18.31
C LYS A 3 -7.70 6.06 16.82
N TYR A 4 -8.74 6.41 16.11
CA TYR A 4 -8.66 6.59 14.67
C TYR A 4 -8.72 8.09 14.38
N ASP A 5 -7.66 8.58 13.82
CA ASP A 5 -7.56 9.99 13.47
C ASP A 5 -7.94 10.15 11.99
N LEU A 6 -9.17 10.59 11.76
CA LEU A 6 -9.67 10.73 10.39
C LEU A 6 -9.04 11.89 9.63
N PHE A 7 -8.34 12.76 10.33
CA PHE A 7 -7.67 13.90 9.70
C PHE A 7 -6.21 13.61 9.38
N LYS A 8 -5.70 12.47 9.85
CA LYS A 8 -4.32 12.09 9.61
C LYS A 8 -4.22 11.36 8.28
N PRO A 9 -3.28 11.75 7.41
CA PRO A 9 -3.13 11.03 6.13
C PRO A 9 -2.78 9.57 6.37
N LEU A 10 -3.33 8.72 5.54
CA LEU A 10 -3.00 7.31 5.61
C LEU A 10 -1.61 7.07 5.01
N ASP A 11 -0.92 6.07 5.55
CA ASP A 11 0.32 5.61 4.98
C ASP A 11 0.04 4.99 3.61
N PHE A 12 1.01 5.06 2.71
CA PHE A 12 0.86 4.49 1.37
C PHE A 12 0.46 3.01 1.43
N LEU A 13 0.97 2.28 2.42
CA LEU A 13 0.73 0.85 2.53
C LEU A 13 -0.45 0.48 3.44
N THR A 14 -1.16 1.47 3.97
CA THR A 14 -2.31 1.19 4.82
C THR A 14 -3.40 0.50 4.00
N CYS A 15 -3.92 -0.62 4.52
CA CYS A 15 -4.96 -1.42 3.87
C CYS A 15 -4.55 -1.99 2.53
N VAL A 16 -3.25 -2.10 2.26
CA VAL A 16 -2.74 -2.78 1.08
C VAL A 16 -2.54 -4.25 1.42
N LYS A 17 -3.15 -5.12 0.63
CA LYS A 17 -3.01 -6.56 0.81
C LYS A 17 -1.74 -7.06 0.15
N SER A 18 -1.49 -6.62 -1.08
CA SER A 18 -0.32 -7.05 -1.82
C SER A 18 0.13 -5.96 -2.77
N ILE A 19 1.41 -5.98 -3.09
CA ILE A 19 2.00 -5.05 -4.02
C ILE A 19 3.03 -5.79 -4.86
N HIS A 20 3.01 -5.56 -6.16
CA HIS A 20 3.95 -6.17 -7.09
C HIS A 20 4.62 -5.08 -7.90
N VAL A 21 5.94 -5.10 -7.92
CA VAL A 21 6.74 -4.13 -8.67
C VAL A 21 7.55 -4.86 -9.73
N ALA A 22 7.37 -4.47 -10.98
CA ALA A 22 8.13 -5.02 -12.09
C ALA A 22 8.82 -3.87 -12.81
N TYR A 23 10.15 -3.93 -12.94
CA TYR A 23 10.87 -2.86 -13.60
C TYR A 23 12.17 -3.35 -14.22
N HIS A 24 12.66 -2.60 -15.20
CA HIS A 24 13.97 -2.84 -15.83
C HIS A 24 14.95 -1.85 -15.21
N PRO A 25 16.01 -2.31 -14.55
CA PRO A 25 16.93 -1.41 -13.84
C PRO A 25 17.68 -0.43 -14.75
N GLY A 26 17.77 -0.72 -16.03
CA GLY A 26 18.43 0.18 -16.96
C GLY A 26 17.58 1.33 -17.45
N ARG A 27 16.31 1.39 -17.12
CA ARG A 27 15.47 2.51 -17.56
C ARG A 27 15.70 3.74 -16.69
N ALA A 28 15.62 4.90 -17.33
CA ALA A 28 15.96 6.16 -16.69
C ALA A 28 15.04 6.52 -15.53
N ARG A 29 13.78 6.08 -15.57
CA ARG A 29 12.79 6.47 -14.55
C ARG A 29 12.38 5.29 -13.65
N SER A 30 13.36 4.54 -13.21
CA SER A 30 13.11 3.42 -12.29
C SER A 30 13.24 3.80 -10.82
N GLU A 31 13.45 5.08 -10.52
CA GLU A 31 13.69 5.52 -9.14
C GLU A 31 12.51 5.26 -8.22
N VAL A 32 11.29 5.47 -8.69
CA VAL A 32 10.09 5.27 -7.88
C VAL A 32 10.00 3.81 -7.47
N CYS A 33 10.29 2.89 -8.39
CA CYS A 33 10.27 1.46 -8.07
C CYS A 33 11.31 1.12 -7.00
N ARG A 34 12.52 1.67 -7.13
CA ARG A 34 13.58 1.42 -6.15
C ARG A 34 13.23 2.00 -4.79
N GLN A 35 12.66 3.20 -4.77
CA GLN A 35 12.23 3.83 -3.53
C GLN A 35 11.16 3.00 -2.84
N LEU A 36 10.19 2.51 -3.58
CA LEU A 36 9.12 1.70 -3.02
C LEU A 36 9.65 0.39 -2.48
N ILE A 37 10.53 -0.28 -3.24
CA ILE A 37 11.13 -1.53 -2.80
C ILE A 37 11.92 -1.32 -1.50
N HIS A 38 12.71 -0.28 -1.45
CA HIS A 38 13.50 0.05 -0.27
C HIS A 38 12.59 0.31 0.93
N TYR A 39 11.53 1.06 0.71
CA TYR A 39 10.56 1.37 1.76
C TYR A 39 9.91 0.09 2.30
N MET A 40 9.48 -0.80 1.42
CA MET A 40 8.82 -2.04 1.84
C MET A 40 9.76 -3.02 2.55
N LYS A 41 11.05 -2.93 2.28
CA LYS A 41 12.04 -3.79 2.94
C LYS A 41 12.52 -3.24 4.26
N SER A 42 12.16 -2.01 4.62
CA SER A 42 12.62 -1.41 5.87
C SER A 42 11.96 -2.11 7.07
N GLU A 43 12.69 -2.17 8.18
CA GLU A 43 12.18 -2.83 9.39
C GLU A 43 10.93 -2.18 9.97
N PRO A 44 10.84 -0.85 10.04
CA PRO A 44 9.62 -0.22 10.55
C PRO A 44 8.38 -0.60 9.75
N VAL A 45 8.51 -0.71 8.43
CA VAL A 45 7.38 -1.07 7.57
C VAL A 45 7.00 -2.53 7.76
N LYS A 46 7.97 -3.42 7.87
CA LYS A 46 7.69 -4.84 8.10
C LYS A 46 6.97 -5.06 9.43
N LYS A 47 7.33 -4.29 10.43
CA LYS A 47 6.66 -4.38 11.73
C LYS A 47 5.26 -3.80 11.70
N LYS A 48 5.08 -2.70 10.98
CA LYS A 48 3.79 -2.02 10.91
C LYS A 48 2.78 -2.78 10.03
N PHE A 49 3.27 -3.44 8.98
CA PHE A 49 2.42 -4.16 8.04
C PHE A 49 2.89 -5.60 7.87
N PRO A 50 2.73 -6.43 8.92
CA PRO A 50 3.29 -7.79 8.88
C PRO A 50 2.60 -8.73 7.91
N THR A 51 1.37 -8.42 7.52
CA THR A 51 0.62 -9.26 6.59
C THR A 51 0.73 -8.82 5.13
N LEU A 52 1.44 -7.73 4.88
CA LEU A 52 1.61 -7.23 3.53
C LEU A 52 2.43 -8.21 2.71
N GLN A 53 1.91 -8.59 1.55
CA GLN A 53 2.62 -9.44 0.61
C GLN A 53 3.26 -8.56 -0.45
N SER A 54 4.55 -8.72 -0.64
CA SER A 54 5.28 -7.95 -1.65
C SER A 54 6.04 -8.88 -2.56
N SER A 55 6.10 -8.51 -3.84
CA SER A 55 6.87 -9.25 -4.82
C SER A 55 7.53 -8.27 -5.77
N PHE A 56 8.72 -8.64 -6.23
CA PHE A 56 9.52 -7.78 -7.09
C PHE A 56 10.01 -8.59 -8.27
N GLN A 57 9.99 -7.98 -9.44
CA GLN A 57 10.47 -8.63 -10.64
C GLN A 57 11.38 -7.69 -11.40
N LEU A 58 12.59 -8.14 -11.69
CA LEU A 58 13.50 -7.42 -12.55
C LEU A 58 13.25 -7.89 -13.99
N LEU A 59 12.90 -6.96 -14.86
CA LEU A 59 12.63 -7.29 -16.24
C LEU A 59 13.94 -7.39 -17.02
N GLY A 60 14.08 -8.44 -17.81
CA GLY A 60 15.26 -8.65 -18.62
C GLY A 60 15.21 -7.92 -19.95
N TYR A 61 14.17 -7.15 -20.20
CA TYR A 61 13.99 -6.41 -21.44
C TYR A 61 13.53 -4.99 -21.13
N ASN A 62 13.70 -4.10 -22.10
CA ASN A 62 13.38 -2.70 -21.91
C ASN A 62 11.87 -2.49 -22.00
N SER A 63 11.22 -2.48 -20.86
CA SER A 63 9.76 -2.34 -20.75
C SER A 63 9.43 -1.32 -19.67
N PRO A 64 8.31 -0.62 -19.78
CA PRO A 64 7.90 0.32 -18.74
C PRO A 64 7.74 -0.36 -17.40
N SER A 65 8.04 0.39 -16.33
CA SER A 65 7.91 -0.09 -14.97
C SER A 65 6.44 -0.10 -14.56
N ILE A 66 6.00 -1.20 -13.97
CA ILE A 66 4.61 -1.37 -13.56
C ILE A 66 4.56 -1.66 -12.06
N ILE A 67 3.67 -0.97 -11.36
CA ILE A 67 3.37 -1.24 -9.96
C ILE A 67 1.91 -1.64 -9.87
N LYS A 68 1.65 -2.83 -9.33
CA LYS A 68 0.30 -3.35 -9.12
C LYS A 68 0.01 -3.40 -7.65
N ILE A 69 -1.09 -2.82 -7.24
CA ILE A 69 -1.48 -2.73 -5.83
C ILE A 69 -2.86 -3.34 -5.67
N GLU A 70 -3.00 -4.25 -4.71
CA GLU A 70 -4.30 -4.81 -4.34
C GLU A 70 -4.60 -4.43 -2.90
N LEU A 71 -5.76 -3.82 -2.68
CA LEU A 71 -6.21 -3.44 -1.35
C LEU A 71 -6.94 -4.59 -0.68
N VAL A 72 -7.05 -4.53 0.65
CA VAL A 72 -7.69 -5.59 1.42
C VAL A 72 -9.17 -5.78 1.08
N ASN A 73 -9.80 -4.79 0.49
CA ASN A 73 -11.20 -4.90 0.06
C ASN A 73 -11.36 -5.45 -1.35
N GLY A 74 -10.27 -5.88 -1.98
CA GLY A 74 -10.31 -6.47 -3.31
C GLY A 74 -10.11 -5.49 -4.46
N LYS A 75 -10.04 -4.20 -4.19
CA LYS A 75 -9.80 -3.20 -5.23
C LYS A 75 -8.36 -3.31 -5.72
N LYS A 76 -8.17 -3.21 -7.03
CA LYS A 76 -6.86 -3.32 -7.65
C LYS A 76 -6.53 -2.07 -8.43
N HIS A 77 -5.27 -1.67 -8.36
CA HIS A 77 -4.77 -0.52 -9.10
C HIS A 77 -3.45 -0.89 -9.77
N GLU A 78 -3.25 -0.36 -10.96
CA GLU A 78 -2.03 -0.59 -11.72
C GLU A 78 -1.52 0.75 -12.24
N PHE A 79 -0.23 1.00 -12.05
CA PHE A 79 0.38 2.25 -12.46
C PHE A 79 1.63 2.00 -13.28
N GLU A 80 1.82 2.82 -14.33
CA GLU A 80 3.11 2.92 -14.98
C GLU A 80 3.97 3.84 -14.12
N ALA A 81 4.92 3.25 -13.40
CA ALA A 81 5.68 3.97 -12.39
C ALA A 81 6.51 5.12 -12.96
N GLU A 82 6.74 5.13 -14.26
CA GLU A 82 7.53 6.19 -14.89
C GLU A 82 6.77 7.51 -15.00
N HIS A 83 5.46 7.47 -14.86
CA HIS A 83 4.61 8.65 -15.02
C HIS A 83 4.05 9.19 -13.71
N PHE A 84 4.31 8.52 -12.59
CA PHE A 84 3.74 8.89 -11.31
C PHE A 84 4.79 8.81 -10.20
N SER A 85 4.74 9.76 -9.26
CA SER A 85 5.46 9.62 -8.01
C SER A 85 4.63 8.74 -7.07
N LEU A 86 5.21 8.32 -5.96
CA LEU A 86 4.46 7.54 -4.97
C LEU A 86 3.27 8.33 -4.45
N ARG A 87 3.46 9.62 -4.23
CA ARG A 87 2.38 10.47 -3.74
C ARG A 87 1.25 10.58 -4.76
N GLU A 88 1.58 10.71 -6.04
CA GLU A 88 0.57 10.78 -7.08
C GLU A 88 -0.21 9.48 -7.19
N MET A 89 0.48 8.34 -7.05
CA MET A 89 -0.20 7.05 -7.03
C MET A 89 -1.17 6.97 -5.86
N GLN A 90 -0.73 7.38 -4.68
CA GLN A 90 -1.60 7.36 -3.50
C GLN A 90 -2.82 8.24 -3.68
N MET A 91 -2.65 9.41 -4.30
CA MET A 91 -3.77 10.28 -4.59
C MET A 91 -4.80 9.61 -5.50
N ARG A 92 -4.34 8.76 -6.42
CA ARG A 92 -5.22 8.08 -7.36
C ARG A 92 -6.04 6.99 -6.69
N PHE A 93 -5.49 6.27 -5.71
CA PHE A 93 -6.26 5.23 -5.03
C PHE A 93 -6.66 5.62 -3.61
N ASP A 94 -6.52 6.87 -3.25
CA ASP A 94 -6.82 7.37 -1.91
C ASP A 94 -8.25 7.06 -1.50
N LYS A 95 -9.21 7.27 -2.38
CA LYS A 95 -10.61 7.00 -2.10
C LYS A 95 -10.84 5.53 -1.74
N ASP A 96 -10.30 4.63 -2.55
CA ASP A 96 -10.48 3.19 -2.32
C ASP A 96 -9.75 2.76 -1.04
N GLN A 97 -8.57 3.32 -0.79
CA GLN A 97 -7.83 3.04 0.43
C GLN A 97 -8.61 3.49 1.65
N TYR A 98 -9.22 4.65 1.58
CA TYR A 98 -9.99 5.19 2.70
C TYR A 98 -11.24 4.36 2.94
N GLU A 99 -11.91 3.93 1.88
CA GLU A 99 -13.06 3.04 2.03
C GLU A 99 -12.67 1.72 2.70
N ALA A 100 -11.54 1.15 2.30
CA ALA A 100 -11.04 -0.08 2.92
C ALA A 100 -10.72 0.15 4.39
N TYR A 101 -10.15 1.30 4.70
CA TYR A 101 -9.81 1.65 6.08
C TYR A 101 -11.06 1.78 6.95
N LEU A 102 -12.10 2.41 6.43
CA LEU A 102 -13.36 2.53 7.17
C LEU A 102 -14.02 1.18 7.39
N GLU A 103 -13.98 0.31 6.39
CA GLU A 103 -14.51 -1.04 6.52
C GLU A 103 -13.76 -1.82 7.60
N LEU A 104 -12.44 -1.68 7.62
CA LEU A 104 -11.61 -2.34 8.61
C LEU A 104 -11.93 -1.84 10.01
N MET A 105 -12.13 -0.55 10.16
CA MET A 105 -12.52 0.03 11.45
C MET A 105 -13.85 -0.50 11.93
N LYS A 106 -14.82 -0.62 11.03
CA LYS A 106 -16.12 -1.18 11.38
C LYS A 106 -16.00 -2.62 11.84
N THR A 107 -15.21 -3.40 11.13
CA THR A 107 -15.00 -4.81 11.48
C THR A 107 -14.34 -4.93 12.84
N GLN A 108 -13.32 -4.14 13.10
CA GLN A 108 -12.64 -4.16 14.39
C GLN A 108 -13.56 -3.70 15.50
N SER A 109 -14.39 -2.71 15.23
CA SER A 109 -15.33 -2.20 16.19
C SER A 109 -16.37 -3.27 16.60
N ILE A 110 -16.78 -4.07 15.63
CA ILE A 110 -17.72 -5.17 15.89
C ILE A 110 -17.05 -6.29 16.66
N GLU A 111 -15.82 -6.61 16.30
CA GLU A 111 -15.07 -7.68 16.93
C GLU A 111 -14.59 -7.32 18.32
N ALA A 112 -14.29 -6.06 18.54
CA ALA A 112 -13.89 -5.57 19.86
C ALA A 112 -15.12 -5.50 20.74
N LYS A 113 -15.44 -6.55 21.35
CA LYS A 113 -16.70 -6.71 22.06
C LYS A 113 -16.86 -5.73 23.20
N PRO A 114 -18.10 -5.48 23.57
CA PRO A 114 -18.40 -4.54 24.64
C PRO A 114 -17.62 -4.78 25.91
N GLY A 115 -17.37 -6.00 26.25
CA GLY A 115 -16.64 -6.29 27.46
C GLY A 115 -15.20 -5.85 27.41
N GLU A 116 -14.69 -5.53 26.24
CA GLU A 116 -13.28 -5.22 26.07
C GLU A 116 -13.03 -3.75 25.86
N ASP A 117 -13.81 -3.16 25.00
CA ASP A 117 -13.50 -1.82 24.52
C ASP A 117 -14.21 -0.73 25.28
N ASP A 118 -15.21 -1.05 25.99
CA ASP A 118 -16.00 -0.07 26.68
C ASP A 118 -15.48 0.27 28.06
N LEU A 119 -14.35 -0.18 28.33
CA LEU A 119 -13.79 -0.01 29.65
C LEU A 119 -13.13 1.32 29.83
#